data_30f2a6752e059f7ab670806acd701485
#
_entry.id   30f2a6752e059f7ab670806acd701485
#
_cell.length_a   1.000
_cell.length_b   1.000
_cell.length_c   1.000
_cell.angle_alpha   90.00
_cell.angle_beta   90.00
_cell.angle_gamma   90.00
#
_symmetry.space_group_name_H-M   'P 1'
#
loop_
_entity.id
_entity.type
_entity.pdbx_description
1 polymer ?
#
loop_
_entity_poly.entity_id
_entity_poly.type
_entity_poly.pdbx_seq_one_letter_code
_entity_poly.pdbx_strand_id
1 'polypeptide(L)'
;YSSLFTALVFWLILKWEEAADRPHADRWIVLIAYLMGLSIGVHLLNLLCIPAIVLVYYYKKFPNPTMKGTLIALLVSFAIVGLMMYGVVQGLVEVCGYFELLFVNTFGMPYNSGVYAFVIILAASLIWAIWETMQDEIHPVRMKISFILSIVLLGIPFIGSGYVIAVILTAALTAYLFMSKKVNIKMLNTILVCLMVIVVGYSSYALTLIRATADTPMNQNAPQ
;
A
#
# COMPACT_ATOMS: atom_id res chain seq x y z
N TYR A 1 -2.40 -7.19 21.39
CA TYR A 1 -1.97 -7.53 20.00
C TYR A 1 -1.18 -6.39 19.35
N SER A 2 -1.55 -5.10 19.56
CA SER A 2 -0.81 -3.96 18.98
C SER A 2 0.65 -3.96 19.37
N SER A 3 0.98 -4.14 20.66
CA SER A 3 2.35 -4.20 21.16
C SER A 3 3.17 -5.34 20.54
N LEU A 4 2.52 -6.47 20.24
CA LEU A 4 3.16 -7.60 19.56
C LEU A 4 3.58 -7.20 18.13
N PHE A 5 2.69 -6.58 17.36
CA PHE A 5 3.01 -6.11 16.00
C PHE A 5 4.14 -5.09 16.02
N THR A 6 4.09 -4.13 16.94
CA THR A 6 5.16 -3.14 17.13
C THR A 6 6.50 -3.84 17.40
N ALA A 7 6.56 -4.76 18.35
CA ALA A 7 7.78 -5.50 18.70
C ALA A 7 8.31 -6.33 17.51
N LEU A 8 7.42 -7.01 16.77
CA LEU A 8 7.80 -7.79 15.59
C LEU A 8 8.37 -6.91 14.48
N VAL A 9 7.75 -5.76 14.21
CA VAL A 9 8.22 -4.83 13.19
C VAL A 9 9.61 -4.29 13.55
N PHE A 10 9.83 -3.89 14.81
CA PHE A 10 11.15 -3.46 15.26
C PHE A 10 12.19 -4.58 15.19
N TRP A 11 11.84 -5.79 15.56
CA TRP A 11 12.74 -6.93 15.42
C TRP A 11 13.10 -7.21 13.96
N LEU A 12 12.13 -7.14 13.05
CA LEU A 12 12.34 -7.39 11.63
C LEU A 12 13.19 -6.31 10.96
N ILE A 13 13.04 -5.03 11.34
CA ILE A 13 13.89 -3.98 10.75
C ILE A 13 15.35 -4.13 11.19
N LEU A 14 15.59 -4.57 12.42
CA LEU A 14 16.94 -4.91 12.88
C LEU A 14 17.49 -6.13 12.12
N LYS A 15 16.67 -7.16 11.87
CA LYS A 15 17.07 -8.30 11.01
C LYS A 15 17.36 -7.89 9.57
N TRP A 16 16.60 -6.95 9.03
CA TRP A 16 16.91 -6.35 7.74
C TRP A 16 18.25 -5.61 7.77
N GLU A 17 18.52 -4.83 8.81
CA GLU A 17 19.78 -4.09 8.97
C GLU A 17 20.99 -5.02 8.97
N GLU A 18 20.93 -6.14 9.71
CA GLU A 18 21.96 -7.18 9.72
C GLU A 18 22.17 -7.83 8.34
N ALA A 19 21.11 -7.94 7.55
CA ALA A 19 21.10 -8.62 6.26
C ALA A 19 21.17 -7.67 5.05
N ALA A 20 21.22 -6.35 5.27
CA ALA A 20 21.01 -5.33 4.23
C ALA A 20 22.02 -5.40 3.07
N ASP A 21 23.21 -5.93 3.32
CA ASP A 21 24.28 -6.09 2.33
C ASP A 21 24.26 -7.47 1.65
N ARG A 22 23.35 -8.36 2.04
CA ARG A 22 23.19 -9.70 1.47
C ARG A 22 22.19 -9.71 0.31
N PRO A 23 22.31 -10.64 -0.65
CA PRO A 23 21.30 -10.84 -1.67
C PRO A 23 19.94 -11.19 -1.01
N HIS A 24 18.87 -10.67 -1.60
CA HIS A 24 17.49 -10.89 -1.13
C HIS A 24 17.15 -10.26 0.25
N ALA A 25 17.89 -9.24 0.70
CA ALA A 25 17.56 -8.50 1.93
C ALA A 25 16.15 -7.88 1.89
N ASP A 26 15.66 -7.51 0.70
CA ASP A 26 14.34 -6.88 0.49
C ASP A 26 13.17 -7.76 1.00
N ARG A 27 13.37 -9.07 1.14
CA ARG A 27 12.37 -9.98 1.73
C ARG A 27 11.92 -9.57 3.15
N TRP A 28 12.82 -8.99 3.93
CA TRP A 28 12.50 -8.50 5.26
C TRP A 28 11.60 -7.27 5.21
N ILE A 29 11.83 -6.36 4.24
CA ILE A 29 10.97 -5.20 4.02
C ILE A 29 9.57 -5.64 3.58
N VAL A 30 9.47 -6.63 2.70
CA VAL A 30 8.19 -7.22 2.27
C VAL A 30 7.45 -7.84 3.46
N LEU A 31 8.16 -8.55 4.34
CA LEU A 31 7.55 -9.13 5.54
C LEU A 31 7.07 -8.04 6.53
N ILE A 32 7.85 -6.95 6.71
CA ILE A 32 7.43 -5.79 7.48
C ILE A 32 6.15 -5.18 6.88
N ALA A 33 6.10 -5.00 5.57
CA ALA A 33 4.93 -4.46 4.87
C ALA A 33 3.68 -5.34 5.10
N TYR A 34 3.82 -6.67 5.03
CA TYR A 34 2.74 -7.60 5.32
C TYR A 34 2.24 -7.48 6.77
N LEU A 35 3.14 -7.46 7.75
CA LEU A 35 2.78 -7.27 9.15
C LEU A 35 2.14 -5.91 9.42
N MET A 36 2.60 -4.86 8.74
CA MET A 36 1.95 -3.54 8.79
C MET A 36 0.52 -3.62 8.26
N GLY A 37 0.29 -4.31 7.14
CA GLY A 37 -1.05 -4.57 6.60
C GLY A 37 -1.96 -5.29 7.60
N LEU A 38 -1.49 -6.38 8.21
CA LEU A 38 -2.23 -7.09 9.26
C LEU A 38 -2.52 -6.18 10.47
N SER A 39 -1.56 -5.36 10.86
CA SER A 39 -1.67 -4.49 12.04
C SER A 39 -2.68 -3.35 11.85
N ILE A 40 -2.92 -2.89 10.63
CA ILE A 40 -3.96 -1.88 10.32
C ILE A 40 -5.33 -2.36 10.78
N GLY A 41 -5.66 -3.64 10.55
CA GLY A 41 -6.90 -4.26 11.00
C GLY A 41 -7.04 -4.38 12.53
N VAL A 42 -5.92 -4.30 13.26
CA VAL A 42 -5.90 -4.36 14.73
C VAL A 42 -5.87 -2.96 15.34
N HIS A 43 -4.93 -2.12 14.89
CA HIS A 43 -4.77 -0.76 15.40
C HIS A 43 -3.95 0.12 14.45
N LEU A 44 -4.56 1.17 13.92
CA LEU A 44 -3.94 2.13 13.00
C LEU A 44 -2.67 2.80 13.56
N LEU A 45 -2.55 2.95 14.88
CA LEU A 45 -1.37 3.54 15.52
C LEU A 45 -0.07 2.75 15.25
N ASN A 46 -0.16 1.48 14.84
CA ASN A 46 1.03 0.72 14.44
C ASN A 46 1.75 1.32 13.23
N LEU A 47 1.05 2.12 12.40
CA LEU A 47 1.67 2.88 11.31
C LEU A 47 2.74 3.88 11.79
N LEU A 48 2.71 4.29 13.06
CA LEU A 48 3.73 5.15 13.66
C LEU A 48 5.11 4.47 13.78
N CYS A 49 5.22 3.16 13.52
CA CYS A 49 6.51 2.49 13.37
C CYS A 49 7.24 2.89 12.07
N ILE A 50 6.52 3.41 11.06
CA ILE A 50 7.10 3.77 9.75
C ILE A 50 8.24 4.78 9.89
N PRO A 51 8.16 5.86 10.67
CA PRO A 51 9.28 6.77 10.88
C PRO A 51 10.55 6.07 11.38
N ALA A 52 10.43 5.16 12.31
CA ALA A 52 11.57 4.39 12.82
C ALA A 52 12.17 3.49 11.73
N ILE A 53 11.33 2.78 10.95
CA ILE A 53 11.76 1.93 9.83
C ILE A 53 12.52 2.75 8.78
N VAL A 54 11.99 3.91 8.40
CA VAL A 54 12.60 4.78 7.38
C VAL A 54 13.93 5.34 7.87
N LEU A 55 14.04 5.72 9.16
CA LEU A 55 15.29 6.20 9.72
C LEU A 55 16.35 5.11 9.76
N VAL A 56 16.03 3.89 10.22
CA VAL A 56 16.96 2.75 10.19
C VAL A 56 17.43 2.48 8.75
N TYR A 57 16.47 2.49 7.80
CA TYR A 57 16.79 2.33 6.38
C TYR A 57 17.75 3.42 5.89
N TYR A 58 17.48 4.69 6.20
CA TYR A 58 18.31 5.82 5.81
C TYR A 58 19.72 5.69 6.34
N TYR A 59 19.89 5.47 7.65
CA TYR A 59 21.20 5.36 8.28
C TYR A 59 22.00 4.16 7.80
N LYS A 60 21.33 3.07 7.42
CA LYS A 60 22.04 1.88 6.88
C LYS A 60 22.46 2.06 5.42
N LYS A 61 21.63 2.69 4.58
CA LYS A 61 21.89 2.80 3.14
C LYS A 61 22.77 3.99 2.75
N PHE A 62 22.82 5.02 3.58
CA PHE A 62 23.62 6.22 3.30
C PHE A 62 24.83 6.29 4.23
N PRO A 63 26.06 6.08 3.70
CA PRO A 63 27.27 5.96 4.54
C PRO A 63 27.66 7.27 5.24
N ASN A 64 27.21 8.41 4.74
CA ASN A 64 27.48 9.73 5.32
C ASN A 64 26.16 10.44 5.67
N PRO A 65 25.49 10.05 6.75
CA PRO A 65 24.23 10.68 7.14
C PRO A 65 24.46 12.13 7.57
N THR A 66 23.61 13.03 7.05
CA THR A 66 23.64 14.45 7.41
C THR A 66 22.37 14.82 8.15
N MET A 67 22.43 15.88 8.97
CA MET A 67 21.24 16.38 9.67
C MET A 67 20.11 16.73 8.70
N LYS A 68 20.45 17.35 7.54
CA LYS A 68 19.49 17.65 6.49
C LYS A 68 18.86 16.38 5.91
N GLY A 69 19.67 15.35 5.65
CA GLY A 69 19.17 14.05 5.15
C GLY A 69 18.27 13.35 6.16
N THR A 70 18.59 13.41 7.45
CA THR A 70 17.74 12.88 8.53
C THR A 70 16.38 13.57 8.57
N LEU A 71 16.36 14.91 8.46
CA LEU A 71 15.10 15.66 8.40
C LEU A 71 14.27 15.32 7.17
N ILE A 72 14.92 15.17 6.01
CA ILE A 72 14.22 14.75 4.78
C ILE A 72 13.66 13.34 4.95
N ALA A 73 14.43 12.38 5.49
CA ALA A 73 13.97 11.04 5.75
C ALA A 73 12.76 11.02 6.71
N LEU A 74 12.77 11.87 7.72
CA LEU A 74 11.66 12.02 8.66
C LEU A 74 10.42 12.60 7.96
N LEU A 75 10.57 13.63 7.14
CA LEU A 75 9.46 14.20 6.36
C LEU A 75 8.87 13.17 5.38
N VAL A 76 9.73 12.42 4.68
CA VAL A 76 9.30 11.32 3.80
C VAL A 76 8.54 10.26 4.58
N SER A 77 8.98 9.91 5.79
CA SER A 77 8.29 8.92 6.62
C SER A 77 6.88 9.37 7.01
N PHE A 78 6.70 10.63 7.38
CA PHE A 78 5.36 11.18 7.66
C PHE A 78 4.48 11.25 6.41
N ALA A 79 5.07 11.55 5.25
CA ALA A 79 4.35 11.48 3.98
C ALA A 79 3.87 10.04 3.68
N ILE A 80 4.70 9.02 3.94
CA ILE A 80 4.33 7.61 3.80
C ILE A 80 3.19 7.25 4.76
N VAL A 81 3.27 7.66 6.04
CA VAL A 81 2.16 7.44 7.00
C VAL A 81 0.87 8.07 6.49
N GLY A 82 0.92 9.32 6.01
CA GLY A 82 -0.23 10.01 5.44
C GLY A 82 -0.79 9.29 4.20
N LEU A 83 0.07 8.84 3.28
CA LEU A 83 -0.32 8.06 2.11
C LEU A 83 -0.97 6.72 2.50
N MET A 84 -0.47 6.06 3.55
CA MET A 84 -1.07 4.83 4.05
C MET A 84 -2.43 5.06 4.67
N MET A 85 -2.57 6.08 5.52
CA MET A 85 -3.83 6.37 6.22
C MET A 85 -4.92 6.88 5.27
N TYR A 86 -4.60 7.90 4.48
CA TYR A 86 -5.58 8.59 3.63
C TYR A 86 -5.67 8.00 2.23
N GLY A 87 -4.56 7.49 1.68
CA GLY A 87 -4.52 6.86 0.37
C GLY A 87 -4.97 5.40 0.43
N VAL A 88 -4.15 4.52 1.04
CA VAL A 88 -4.43 3.08 0.98
C VAL A 88 -5.65 2.70 1.83
N VAL A 89 -5.71 3.11 3.11
CA VAL A 89 -6.78 2.65 4.01
C VAL A 89 -8.14 3.25 3.63
N GLN A 90 -8.21 4.56 3.44
CA GLN A 90 -9.47 5.25 3.09
C GLN A 90 -9.76 5.17 1.59
N GLY A 91 -8.76 5.44 0.75
CA GLY A 91 -8.93 5.49 -0.71
C GLY A 91 -9.30 4.15 -1.32
N LEU A 92 -8.78 3.03 -0.80
CA LEU A 92 -9.17 1.68 -1.27
C LEU A 92 -10.67 1.43 -1.05
N VAL A 93 -11.19 1.82 0.11
CA VAL A 93 -12.62 1.67 0.43
C VAL A 93 -13.46 2.60 -0.46
N GLU A 94 -13.00 3.83 -0.69
CA GLU A 94 -13.68 4.80 -1.54
C GLU A 94 -13.77 4.33 -2.99
N VAL A 95 -12.67 3.86 -3.58
CA VAL A 95 -12.66 3.31 -4.95
C VAL A 95 -13.54 2.06 -5.04
N CYS A 96 -13.49 1.18 -4.04
CA CYS A 96 -14.39 0.03 -3.95
C CYS A 96 -15.88 0.47 -3.95
N GLY A 97 -16.19 1.52 -3.19
CA GLY A 97 -17.54 2.11 -3.17
C GLY A 97 -17.98 2.66 -4.53
N TYR A 98 -17.09 3.30 -5.28
CA TYR A 98 -17.41 3.76 -6.65
C TYR A 98 -17.72 2.60 -7.59
N PHE A 99 -16.99 1.47 -7.48
CA PHE A 99 -17.31 0.26 -8.24
C PHE A 99 -18.68 -0.30 -7.86
N GLU A 100 -19.00 -0.34 -6.57
CA GLU A 100 -20.29 -0.81 -6.10
C GLU A 100 -21.44 0.07 -6.63
N LEU A 101 -21.33 1.39 -6.53
CA LEU A 101 -22.30 2.32 -7.07
C LEU A 101 -22.48 2.17 -8.58
N LEU A 102 -21.39 1.98 -9.31
CA LEU A 102 -21.45 1.76 -10.76
C LEU A 102 -22.20 0.47 -11.11
N PHE A 103 -21.88 -0.64 -10.44
CA PHE A 103 -22.46 -1.93 -10.75
C PHE A 103 -23.94 -2.01 -10.34
N VAL A 104 -24.28 -1.52 -9.15
CA VAL A 104 -25.66 -1.59 -8.65
C VAL A 104 -26.55 -0.53 -9.30
N ASN A 105 -26.12 0.73 -9.33
CA ASN A 105 -26.99 1.83 -9.76
C ASN A 105 -27.03 1.98 -11.30
N THR A 106 -25.93 1.71 -12.01
CA THR A 106 -25.86 1.90 -13.47
C THR A 106 -26.19 0.62 -14.22
N PHE A 107 -25.66 -0.53 -13.76
CA PHE A 107 -25.87 -1.81 -14.43
C PHE A 107 -27.02 -2.62 -13.83
N GLY A 108 -27.63 -2.18 -12.70
CA GLY A 108 -28.72 -2.88 -12.04
C GLY A 108 -28.34 -4.27 -11.50
N MET A 109 -27.07 -4.48 -11.18
CA MET A 109 -26.58 -5.76 -10.67
C MET A 109 -26.89 -5.92 -9.17
N PRO A 110 -26.86 -7.15 -8.64
CA PRO A 110 -27.06 -7.41 -7.21
C PRO A 110 -26.03 -6.71 -6.35
N TYR A 111 -26.38 -6.42 -5.09
CA TYR A 111 -25.46 -5.87 -4.08
C TYR A 111 -24.19 -6.73 -3.95
N ASN A 112 -23.08 -6.09 -3.68
CA ASN A 112 -21.72 -6.62 -3.58
C ASN A 112 -21.09 -7.05 -4.93
N SER A 113 -21.79 -6.96 -6.05
CA SER A 113 -21.23 -7.30 -7.37
C SER A 113 -20.05 -6.40 -7.76
N GLY A 114 -20.14 -5.10 -7.45
CA GLY A 114 -19.07 -4.15 -7.68
C GLY A 114 -17.85 -4.41 -6.79
N VAL A 115 -18.06 -4.83 -5.54
CA VAL A 115 -16.99 -5.20 -4.61
C VAL A 115 -16.19 -6.38 -5.15
N TYR A 116 -16.88 -7.47 -5.61
CA TYR A 116 -16.21 -8.62 -6.20
C TYR A 116 -15.44 -8.25 -7.48
N ALA A 117 -16.06 -7.46 -8.36
CA ALA A 117 -15.40 -6.98 -9.56
C ALA A 117 -14.15 -6.15 -9.24
N PHE A 118 -14.23 -5.24 -8.26
CA PHE A 118 -13.11 -4.43 -7.80
C PHE A 118 -11.95 -5.28 -7.30
N VAL A 119 -12.22 -6.26 -6.42
CA VAL A 119 -11.17 -7.13 -5.86
C VAL A 119 -10.45 -7.91 -6.97
N ILE A 120 -11.20 -8.44 -7.93
CA ILE A 120 -10.61 -9.18 -9.06
C ILE A 120 -9.75 -8.25 -9.93
N ILE A 121 -10.27 -7.07 -10.27
CA ILE A 121 -9.55 -6.10 -11.11
C ILE A 121 -8.30 -5.57 -10.40
N LEU A 122 -8.39 -5.27 -9.10
CA LEU A 122 -7.24 -4.85 -8.30
C LEU A 122 -6.16 -5.94 -8.25
N ALA A 123 -6.54 -7.18 -7.94
CA ALA A 123 -5.60 -8.31 -7.91
C ALA A 123 -4.94 -8.51 -9.27
N ALA A 124 -5.73 -8.52 -10.35
CA ALA A 124 -5.21 -8.66 -11.71
C ALA A 124 -4.25 -7.53 -12.09
N SER A 125 -4.56 -6.28 -11.73
CA SER A 125 -3.71 -5.12 -12.04
C SER A 125 -2.38 -5.19 -11.28
N LEU A 126 -2.39 -5.58 -9.99
CA LEU A 126 -1.17 -5.73 -9.18
C LEU A 126 -0.29 -6.87 -9.71
N ILE A 127 -0.88 -8.02 -10.03
CA ILE A 127 -0.16 -9.17 -10.61
C ILE A 127 0.46 -8.75 -11.95
N TRP A 128 -0.30 -8.08 -12.81
CA TRP A 128 0.20 -7.59 -14.09
C TRP A 128 1.35 -6.61 -13.90
N ALA A 129 1.20 -5.62 -13.01
CA ALA A 129 2.24 -4.63 -12.76
C ALA A 129 3.52 -5.27 -12.21
N ILE A 130 3.41 -6.22 -11.27
CA ILE A 130 4.56 -6.96 -10.73
C ILE A 130 5.22 -7.76 -11.86
N TRP A 131 4.43 -8.45 -12.66
CA TRP A 131 4.95 -9.24 -13.78
C TRP A 131 5.71 -8.40 -14.80
N GLU A 132 5.19 -7.24 -15.20
CA GLU A 132 5.88 -6.31 -16.13
C GLU A 132 7.24 -5.82 -15.58
N THR A 133 7.41 -5.76 -14.27
CA THR A 133 8.71 -5.40 -13.65
C THR A 133 9.70 -6.56 -13.53
N MET A 134 9.26 -7.79 -13.81
CA MET A 134 10.06 -9.02 -13.68
C MET A 134 10.47 -9.61 -15.03
N GLN A 135 10.07 -9.01 -16.16
CA GLN A 135 10.41 -9.48 -17.48
C GLN A 135 11.89 -9.23 -17.82
N ASP A 136 12.51 -10.13 -18.56
CA ASP A 136 13.87 -9.95 -19.08
C ASP A 136 13.94 -8.79 -20.07
N GLU A 137 12.92 -8.67 -20.93
CA GLU A 137 12.73 -7.53 -21.82
C GLU A 137 11.60 -6.63 -21.30
N ILE A 138 11.97 -5.48 -20.73
CA ILE A 138 11.03 -4.55 -20.15
C ILE A 138 10.38 -3.69 -21.22
N HIS A 139 9.05 -3.73 -21.28
CA HIS A 139 8.26 -2.81 -22.09
C HIS A 139 7.90 -1.56 -21.27
N PRO A 140 8.63 -0.42 -21.42
CA PRO A 140 8.53 0.70 -20.51
C PRO A 140 7.12 1.31 -20.43
N VAL A 141 6.39 1.33 -21.54
CA VAL A 141 5.03 1.88 -21.57
C VAL A 141 4.05 0.99 -20.80
N ARG A 142 4.08 -0.32 -21.03
CA ARG A 142 3.19 -1.29 -20.35
C ARG A 142 3.46 -1.30 -18.86
N MET A 143 4.73 -1.31 -18.46
CA MET A 143 5.15 -1.24 -17.06
C MET A 143 4.64 0.03 -16.37
N LYS A 144 4.77 1.20 -17.02
CA LYS A 144 4.30 2.46 -16.43
C LYS A 144 2.78 2.51 -16.33
N ILE A 145 2.06 2.04 -17.35
CA ILE A 145 0.59 2.00 -17.34
C ILE A 145 0.07 1.05 -16.25
N SER A 146 0.61 -0.17 -16.17
CA SER A 146 0.19 -1.13 -15.14
C SER A 146 0.48 -0.63 -13.72
N PHE A 147 1.61 0.05 -13.53
CA PHE A 147 1.94 0.68 -12.26
C PHE A 147 0.94 1.77 -11.89
N ILE A 148 0.68 2.73 -12.79
CA ILE A 148 -0.27 3.83 -12.56
C ILE A 148 -1.67 3.28 -12.27
N LEU A 149 -2.12 2.30 -13.06
CA LEU A 149 -3.43 1.66 -12.86
C LEU A 149 -3.53 1.04 -11.46
N SER A 150 -2.50 0.33 -11.02
CA SER A 150 -2.47 -0.28 -9.68
C SER A 150 -2.51 0.77 -8.58
N ILE A 151 -1.75 1.87 -8.70
CA ILE A 151 -1.74 2.97 -7.72
C ILE A 151 -3.12 3.65 -7.64
N VAL A 152 -3.79 3.84 -8.76
CA VAL A 152 -5.13 4.45 -8.82
C VAL A 152 -6.18 3.51 -8.19
N LEU A 153 -6.16 2.22 -8.54
CA LEU A 153 -7.07 1.23 -7.97
C LEU A 153 -6.86 1.00 -6.47
N LEU A 154 -5.62 1.14 -5.99
CA LEU A 154 -5.33 1.12 -4.55
C LEU A 154 -5.90 2.34 -3.81
N GLY A 155 -6.40 3.35 -4.53
CA GLY A 155 -6.96 4.55 -3.93
C GLY A 155 -5.93 5.57 -3.46
N ILE A 156 -4.62 5.34 -3.71
CA ILE A 156 -3.54 6.21 -3.22
C ILE A 156 -3.73 7.68 -3.64
N PRO A 157 -4.18 8.03 -4.86
CA PRO A 157 -4.44 9.41 -5.23
C PRO A 157 -5.68 10.02 -4.56
N PHE A 158 -6.58 9.22 -3.99
CA PHE A 158 -7.82 9.67 -3.37
C PHE A 158 -7.59 10.15 -1.93
N ILE A 159 -6.73 11.16 -1.77
CA ILE A 159 -6.43 11.77 -0.47
C ILE A 159 -7.49 12.84 -0.19
N GLY A 160 -8.39 12.56 0.76
CA GLY A 160 -9.49 13.46 1.10
C GLY A 160 -10.72 13.30 0.18
N SER A 161 -11.81 13.95 0.53
CA SER A 161 -13.10 13.83 -0.14
C SER A 161 -13.16 14.60 -1.46
N GLY A 162 -12.54 14.10 -2.53
CA GLY A 162 -12.72 14.75 -3.82
C GLY A 162 -11.90 14.16 -4.97
N TYR A 163 -12.59 13.81 -6.05
CA TYR A 163 -11.97 13.27 -7.26
C TYR A 163 -11.01 14.27 -7.96
N VAL A 164 -11.11 15.57 -7.69
CA VAL A 164 -10.24 16.59 -8.31
C VAL A 164 -8.78 16.39 -7.88
N ILE A 165 -8.53 16.16 -6.59
CA ILE A 165 -7.19 15.89 -6.06
C ILE A 165 -6.66 14.58 -6.64
N ALA A 166 -7.49 13.55 -6.72
CA ALA A 166 -7.13 12.27 -7.31
C ALA A 166 -6.69 12.40 -8.78
N VAL A 167 -7.40 13.19 -9.57
CA VAL A 167 -7.05 13.47 -10.97
C VAL A 167 -5.71 14.20 -11.06
N ILE A 168 -5.50 15.26 -10.26
CA ILE A 168 -4.25 16.03 -10.24
C ILE A 168 -3.06 15.15 -9.84
N LEU A 169 -3.19 14.36 -8.77
CA LEU A 169 -2.13 13.46 -8.32
C LEU A 169 -1.83 12.36 -9.33
N THR A 170 -2.84 11.78 -9.96
CA THR A 170 -2.67 10.78 -11.01
C THR A 170 -1.98 11.39 -12.23
N ALA A 171 -2.37 12.59 -12.66
CA ALA A 171 -1.73 13.30 -13.76
C ALA A 171 -0.26 13.63 -13.45
N ALA A 172 0.03 14.09 -12.23
CA ALA A 172 1.40 14.37 -11.77
C ALA A 172 2.27 13.11 -11.76
N LEU A 173 1.75 11.98 -11.24
CA LEU A 173 2.45 10.69 -11.25
C LEU A 173 2.72 10.22 -12.68
N THR A 174 1.71 10.32 -13.56
CA THR A 174 1.82 9.95 -14.97
C THR A 174 2.89 10.80 -15.65
N ALA A 175 2.82 12.12 -15.51
CA ALA A 175 3.81 13.04 -16.06
C ALA A 175 5.23 12.71 -15.56
N TYR A 176 5.39 12.51 -14.26
CA TYR A 176 6.68 12.14 -13.66
C TYR A 176 7.25 10.86 -14.27
N LEU A 177 6.45 9.78 -14.34
CA LEU A 177 6.92 8.49 -14.86
C LEU A 177 7.23 8.55 -16.36
N PHE A 178 6.45 9.27 -17.16
CA PHE A 178 6.70 9.37 -18.61
C PHE A 178 7.81 10.36 -18.96
N MET A 179 8.02 11.41 -18.19
CA MET A 179 9.12 12.37 -18.40
C MET A 179 10.45 11.85 -17.83
N SER A 180 10.42 10.97 -16.84
CA SER A 180 11.63 10.40 -16.24
C SER A 180 12.30 9.44 -17.21
N LYS A 181 13.57 9.77 -17.57
CA LYS A 181 14.41 8.93 -18.46
C LYS A 181 14.97 7.70 -17.76
N LYS A 182 15.06 7.73 -16.42
CA LYS A 182 15.61 6.64 -15.61
C LYS A 182 14.63 6.28 -14.50
N VAL A 183 13.84 5.26 -14.72
CA VAL A 183 12.96 4.69 -13.69
C VAL A 183 13.68 3.48 -13.07
N ASN A 184 13.80 3.47 -11.76
CA ASN A 184 14.39 2.34 -11.05
C ASN A 184 13.36 1.21 -10.94
N ILE A 185 13.48 0.22 -11.82
CA ILE A 185 12.54 -0.90 -11.95
C ILE A 185 12.51 -1.75 -10.68
N LYS A 186 13.67 -2.00 -10.07
CA LYS A 186 13.75 -2.75 -8.81
C LYS A 186 12.98 -2.05 -7.70
N MET A 187 13.06 -0.72 -7.63
CA MET A 187 12.30 0.07 -6.66
C MET A 187 10.80 -0.02 -6.93
N LEU A 188 10.35 0.09 -8.19
CA LEU A 188 8.94 -0.08 -8.55
C LEU A 188 8.42 -1.47 -8.18
N ASN A 189 9.18 -2.52 -8.47
CA ASN A 189 8.84 -3.88 -8.10
C ASN A 189 8.68 -4.01 -6.58
N THR A 190 9.64 -3.54 -5.80
CA THR A 190 9.57 -3.60 -4.33
C THR A 190 8.36 -2.85 -3.78
N ILE A 191 8.05 -1.66 -4.31
CA ILE A 191 6.86 -0.90 -3.93
C ILE A 191 5.58 -1.69 -4.23
N LEU A 192 5.44 -2.24 -5.44
CA LEU A 192 4.26 -3.02 -5.83
C LEU A 192 4.07 -4.26 -4.97
N VAL A 193 5.14 -5.00 -4.71
CA VAL A 193 5.09 -6.19 -3.83
C VAL A 193 4.72 -5.80 -2.41
N CYS A 194 5.31 -4.72 -1.85
CA CYS A 194 4.94 -4.20 -0.54
C CYS A 194 3.47 -3.79 -0.48
N LEU A 195 2.97 -3.06 -1.47
CA LEU A 195 1.57 -2.65 -1.54
C LEU A 195 0.63 -3.86 -1.65
N MET A 196 0.98 -4.85 -2.47
CA MET A 196 0.21 -6.09 -2.59
C MET A 196 0.11 -6.82 -1.25
N VAL A 197 1.22 -7.03 -0.54
CA VAL A 197 1.19 -7.74 0.74
C VAL A 197 0.53 -6.92 1.85
N ILE A 198 0.58 -5.58 1.80
CA ILE A 198 -0.18 -4.70 2.70
C ILE A 198 -1.67 -4.92 2.49
N VAL A 199 -2.15 -4.92 1.24
CA VAL A 199 -3.57 -5.16 0.93
C VAL A 199 -3.99 -6.56 1.36
N VAL A 200 -3.18 -7.58 1.12
CA VAL A 200 -3.44 -8.94 1.59
C VAL A 200 -3.53 -8.99 3.12
N GLY A 201 -2.62 -8.35 3.84
CA GLY A 201 -2.67 -8.24 5.30
C GLY A 201 -3.91 -7.47 5.76
N TYR A 202 -4.20 -6.33 5.16
CA TYR A 202 -5.35 -5.49 5.50
C TYR A 202 -6.69 -6.17 5.18
N SER A 203 -6.75 -7.04 4.16
CA SER A 203 -7.97 -7.81 3.83
C SER A 203 -8.45 -8.69 4.98
N SER A 204 -7.60 -9.02 5.94
CA SER A 204 -8.00 -9.71 7.18
C SER A 204 -9.05 -8.92 7.98
N TYR A 205 -9.12 -7.59 7.83
CA TYR A 205 -10.16 -6.75 8.43
C TYR A 205 -11.56 -7.08 7.91
N ALA A 206 -11.68 -7.61 6.68
CA ALA A 206 -12.95 -8.08 6.14
C ALA A 206 -13.60 -9.19 6.99
N LEU A 207 -12.79 -10.00 7.69
CA LEU A 207 -13.30 -11.00 8.64
C LEU A 207 -14.08 -10.37 9.80
N THR A 208 -13.69 -9.16 10.22
CA THR A 208 -14.41 -8.41 11.26
C THR A 208 -15.80 -7.99 10.77
N LEU A 209 -15.89 -7.53 9.51
CA LEU A 209 -17.17 -7.18 8.87
C LEU A 209 -18.07 -8.41 8.73
N ILE A 210 -17.55 -9.51 8.18
CA ILE A 210 -18.29 -10.77 8.02
C ILE A 210 -18.80 -11.28 9.38
N ARG A 211 -17.95 -11.19 10.41
CA ARG A 211 -18.33 -11.62 11.75
C ARG A 211 -19.39 -10.72 12.38
N ALA A 212 -19.34 -9.41 12.14
CA ALA A 212 -20.32 -8.46 12.63
C ALA A 212 -21.73 -8.72 12.05
N THR A 213 -21.84 -9.16 10.80
CA THR A 213 -23.11 -9.51 10.15
C THR A 213 -23.69 -10.86 10.60
N ALA A 214 -22.93 -11.67 11.36
CA ALA A 214 -23.34 -13.00 11.82
C ALA A 214 -24.08 -13.00 13.17
N ASP A 215 -24.63 -11.85 13.63
CA ASP A 215 -25.39 -11.69 14.89
C ASP A 215 -24.72 -12.34 16.11
N THR A 216 -23.47 -12.04 16.32
CA THR A 216 -22.71 -12.57 17.46
C THR A 216 -23.23 -11.97 18.78
N PRO A 217 -23.25 -12.74 19.91
CA PRO A 217 -23.75 -12.27 21.20
C PRO A 217 -23.03 -11.03 21.75
N MET A 218 -21.78 -10.82 21.37
CA MET A 218 -20.99 -9.62 21.66
C MET A 218 -20.55 -8.98 20.35
N ASN A 219 -21.34 -8.08 19.83
CA ASN A 219 -21.05 -7.30 18.62
C ASN A 219 -20.75 -5.84 18.99
N GLN A 220 -19.75 -5.63 19.84
CA GLN A 220 -19.34 -4.31 20.29
C GLN A 220 -18.59 -3.58 19.15
N ASN A 221 -18.99 -2.33 18.85
CA ASN A 221 -18.49 -1.53 17.72
C ASN A 221 -18.73 -2.21 16.36
N ALA A 222 -19.89 -2.82 16.16
CA ALA A 222 -20.27 -3.37 14.87
C ALA A 222 -20.04 -2.34 13.75
N PRO A 223 -19.20 -2.63 12.75
CA PRO A 223 -19.10 -1.80 11.57
C PRO A 223 -20.43 -1.86 10.82
N GLN A 224 -21.01 -0.69 10.55
CA GLN A 224 -22.22 -0.53 9.76
C GLN A 224 -21.88 -0.27 8.31
#